data_2331f4190b40649f76552d65bf4d4a2b
#
_entry.id   2331f4190b40649f76552d65bf4d4a2b
#
_cell.length_a   1.000
_cell.length_b   1.000
_cell.length_c   1.000
_cell.angle_alpha   90.00
_cell.angle_beta   90.00
_cell.angle_gamma   90.00
#
_symmetry.space_group_name_H-M   'P 1'
#
loop_
_entity.id
_entity.type
_entity.pdbx_description
1 polymer ?
#
loop_
_entity_poly.entity_id
_entity_poly.type
_entity_poly.pdbx_seq_one_letter_code
_entity_poly.pdbx_strand_id
1 'polypeptide(L)'
;DAFIPESYIEASASRLDCYKQIAEIRSLDDYKRVCLSMEENYGRMPPEVLNLLVIAVLKSYAAKFNIRKISVSARGGMLELPSVNSLADKRLSAALDRYAATVRLEMSKAPSVAFAGGKDAQAVMLAMTKFLRYAENAPA
;
A
#
# COMPACT_ATOMS: atom_id res chain seq x y z
N ASP A 1 -6.31 -13.56 -2.25
CA ASP A 1 -5.09 -14.13 -1.69
C ASP A 1 -3.85 -13.48 -2.31
N ALA A 2 -2.73 -13.60 -1.62
CA ALA A 2 -1.49 -12.96 -2.01
C ALA A 2 -0.34 -13.96 -1.96
N PHE A 3 -0.01 -14.53 -3.10
CA PHE A 3 1.05 -15.53 -3.21
C PHE A 3 1.51 -15.65 -4.66
N ILE A 4 2.63 -16.34 -4.90
CA ILE A 4 3.12 -16.61 -6.24
C ILE A 4 2.76 -18.07 -6.61
N PRO A 5 1.79 -18.27 -7.53
CA PRO A 5 1.42 -19.62 -7.94
C PRO A 5 2.53 -20.31 -8.72
N GLU A 6 2.60 -21.64 -8.62
CA GLU A 6 3.53 -22.44 -9.44
C GLU A 6 3.23 -22.28 -10.93
N SER A 7 1.97 -22.04 -11.28
CA SER A 7 1.58 -21.81 -12.68
C SER A 7 2.19 -20.56 -13.26
N TYR A 8 2.58 -19.60 -12.42
CA TYR A 8 3.23 -18.38 -12.86
C TYR A 8 4.75 -18.50 -12.85
N ILE A 9 5.32 -19.01 -11.76
CA ILE A 9 6.76 -19.25 -11.63
C ILE A 9 6.94 -20.68 -11.14
N GLU A 10 7.34 -21.58 -12.03
CA GLU A 10 7.40 -23.01 -11.74
C GLU A 10 8.49 -23.37 -10.73
N ALA A 11 9.70 -22.85 -10.93
CA ALA A 11 10.84 -23.22 -10.09
C ALA A 11 10.74 -22.58 -8.71
N SER A 12 10.85 -23.39 -7.66
CA SER A 12 10.77 -22.90 -6.28
C SER A 12 11.87 -21.91 -5.93
N ALA A 13 13.08 -22.10 -6.47
CA ALA A 13 14.19 -21.18 -6.27
C ALA A 13 13.87 -19.79 -6.87
N SER A 14 13.24 -19.77 -8.03
CA SER A 14 12.83 -18.52 -8.68
C SER A 14 11.72 -17.81 -7.91
N ARG A 15 10.75 -18.58 -7.38
CA ARG A 15 9.70 -18.00 -6.53
C ARG A 15 10.30 -17.38 -5.27
N LEU A 16 11.23 -18.07 -4.63
CA LEU A 16 11.90 -17.56 -3.42
C LEU A 16 12.64 -16.25 -3.71
N ASP A 17 13.32 -16.20 -4.84
CA ASP A 17 14.04 -14.99 -5.24
C ASP A 17 13.07 -13.81 -5.44
N CYS A 18 11.93 -14.06 -6.09
CA CYS A 18 10.90 -13.03 -6.26
C CYS A 18 10.30 -12.59 -4.93
N TYR A 19 10.05 -13.50 -4.01
CA TYR A 19 9.58 -13.13 -2.67
C TYR A 19 10.59 -12.23 -1.96
N LYS A 20 11.87 -12.47 -2.11
CA LYS A 20 12.92 -11.61 -1.54
C LYS A 20 12.89 -10.22 -2.14
N GLN A 21 12.75 -10.12 -3.46
CA GLN A 21 12.66 -8.82 -4.14
C GLN A 21 11.44 -8.04 -3.69
N ILE A 22 10.30 -8.72 -3.54
CA ILE A 22 9.06 -8.10 -3.07
C ILE A 22 9.22 -7.59 -1.63
N ALA A 23 9.87 -8.37 -0.78
CA ALA A 23 10.13 -7.97 0.62
C ALA A 23 11.04 -6.76 0.73
N GLU A 24 11.83 -6.45 -0.29
CA GLU A 24 12.73 -5.30 -0.31
C GLU A 24 12.11 -4.02 -0.86
N ILE A 25 10.84 -4.07 -1.29
CA ILE A 25 10.14 -2.88 -1.79
C ILE A 25 10.00 -1.84 -0.67
N ARG A 26 10.45 -0.61 -0.96
CA ARG A 26 10.39 0.52 -0.02
C ARG A 26 9.70 1.76 -0.61
N SER A 27 9.40 1.74 -1.90
CA SER A 27 8.83 2.89 -2.59
C SER A 27 7.96 2.46 -3.76
N LEU A 28 7.17 3.39 -4.30
CA LEU A 28 6.42 3.14 -5.54
C LEU A 28 7.34 2.93 -6.73
N ASP A 29 8.54 3.53 -6.72
CA ASP A 29 9.52 3.28 -7.77
C ASP A 29 10.05 1.85 -7.71
N ASP A 30 10.33 1.33 -6.50
CA ASP A 30 10.70 -0.07 -6.31
C ASP A 30 9.59 -1.00 -6.79
N TYR A 31 8.34 -0.69 -6.41
CA TYR A 31 7.16 -1.46 -6.80
C TYR A 31 7.07 -1.57 -8.34
N LYS A 32 7.19 -0.43 -9.03
CA LYS A 32 7.13 -0.41 -10.50
C LYS A 32 8.25 -1.23 -11.12
N ARG A 33 9.45 -1.12 -10.57
CA ARG A 33 10.62 -1.84 -11.08
C ARG A 33 10.46 -3.35 -10.91
N VAL A 34 9.97 -3.81 -9.76
CA VAL A 34 9.74 -5.23 -9.52
C VAL A 34 8.61 -5.76 -10.42
N CYS A 35 7.52 -4.99 -10.57
CA CYS A 35 6.44 -5.35 -11.50
C CYS A 35 6.96 -5.56 -12.91
N LEU A 36 7.74 -4.59 -13.40
CA LEU A 36 8.29 -4.64 -14.76
C LEU A 36 9.21 -5.84 -14.94
N SER A 37 10.11 -6.07 -13.98
CA SER A 37 11.03 -7.18 -14.01
C SER A 37 10.31 -8.53 -14.05
N MET A 38 9.29 -8.70 -13.21
CA MET A 38 8.51 -9.95 -13.17
C MET A 38 7.75 -10.18 -14.47
N GLU A 39 7.14 -9.13 -15.02
CA GLU A 39 6.42 -9.24 -16.29
C GLU A 39 7.32 -9.54 -17.47
N GLU A 40 8.52 -8.98 -17.47
CA GLU A 40 9.51 -9.28 -18.52
C GLU A 40 10.00 -10.73 -18.46
N ASN A 41 10.13 -11.27 -17.26
CA ASN A 41 10.67 -12.63 -17.08
C ASN A 41 9.60 -13.72 -17.11
N TYR A 42 8.39 -13.44 -16.66
CA TYR A 42 7.36 -14.47 -16.43
C TYR A 42 6.02 -14.15 -17.08
N GLY A 43 5.89 -12.99 -17.73
CA GLY A 43 4.66 -12.58 -18.37
C GLY A 43 3.71 -11.88 -17.42
N ARG A 44 2.48 -11.71 -17.86
CA ARG A 44 1.46 -10.95 -17.14
C ARG A 44 1.20 -11.54 -15.75
N MET A 45 1.26 -10.69 -14.74
CA MET A 45 1.06 -11.12 -13.35
C MET A 45 -0.40 -11.47 -13.08
N PRO A 46 -0.67 -12.63 -12.46
CA PRO A 46 -2.00 -12.93 -11.96
C PRO A 46 -2.36 -12.05 -10.76
N PRO A 47 -3.66 -11.92 -10.42
CA PRO A 47 -4.09 -11.05 -9.30
C PRO A 47 -3.41 -11.38 -7.98
N GLU A 48 -3.15 -12.64 -7.68
CA GLU A 48 -2.51 -13.07 -6.44
C GLU A 48 -1.11 -12.48 -6.29
N VAL A 49 -0.36 -12.41 -7.39
CA VAL A 49 1.00 -11.84 -7.40
C VAL A 49 0.92 -10.32 -7.27
N LEU A 50 0.01 -9.68 -8.02
CA LEU A 50 -0.17 -8.24 -7.93
C LEU A 50 -0.56 -7.82 -6.51
N ASN A 51 -1.40 -8.60 -5.84
CA ASN A 51 -1.76 -8.36 -4.44
C ASN A 51 -0.54 -8.35 -3.52
N LEU A 52 0.40 -9.26 -3.73
CA LEU A 52 1.65 -9.29 -2.95
C LEU A 52 2.41 -7.97 -3.06
N LEU A 53 2.58 -7.47 -4.28
CA LEU A 53 3.34 -6.25 -4.52
C LEU A 53 2.62 -5.02 -3.96
N VAL A 54 1.31 -4.95 -4.16
CA VAL A 54 0.51 -3.83 -3.66
C VAL A 54 0.53 -3.78 -2.13
N ILE A 55 0.40 -4.94 -1.48
CA ILE A 55 0.48 -5.03 -0.02
C ILE A 55 1.87 -4.62 0.48
N ALA A 56 2.92 -5.08 -0.19
CA ALA A 56 4.29 -4.77 0.20
C ALA A 56 4.58 -3.28 0.16
N VAL A 57 4.18 -2.60 -0.91
CA VAL A 57 4.42 -1.16 -1.04
C VAL A 57 3.57 -0.35 -0.06
N LEU A 58 2.31 -0.75 0.16
CA LEU A 58 1.47 -0.08 1.15
C LEU A 58 2.08 -0.20 2.55
N LYS A 59 2.48 -1.40 2.94
CA LYS A 59 3.11 -1.63 4.25
C LYS A 59 4.39 -0.83 4.43
N SER A 60 5.19 -0.68 3.37
CA SER A 60 6.43 0.08 3.47
C SER A 60 6.17 1.57 3.74
N TYR A 61 5.17 2.16 3.11
CA TYR A 61 4.80 3.55 3.39
C TYR A 61 4.12 3.69 4.76
N ALA A 62 3.27 2.74 5.12
CA ALA A 62 2.60 2.77 6.43
C ALA A 62 3.59 2.71 7.58
N ALA A 63 4.66 1.94 7.44
CA ALA A 63 5.70 1.84 8.47
C ALA A 63 6.37 3.18 8.76
N LYS A 64 6.47 4.05 7.76
CA LYS A 64 7.09 5.38 7.93
C LYS A 64 6.27 6.32 8.83
N PHE A 65 4.99 6.01 9.01
CA PHE A 65 4.09 6.77 9.88
C PHE A 65 3.65 5.96 11.10
N ASN A 66 4.29 4.83 11.34
CA ASN A 66 3.98 3.93 12.45
C ASN A 66 2.51 3.50 12.47
N ILE A 67 1.92 3.31 11.30
CA ILE A 67 0.55 2.82 11.16
C ILE A 67 0.50 1.38 11.68
N ARG A 68 -0.36 1.13 12.67
CA ARG A 68 -0.46 -0.17 13.32
C ARG A 68 -1.49 -1.09 12.67
N LYS A 69 -2.56 -0.52 12.15
CA LYS A 69 -3.66 -1.30 11.63
C LYS A 69 -4.12 -0.74 10.29
N ILE A 70 -4.24 -1.64 9.33
CA ILE A 70 -4.74 -1.32 8.00
C ILE A 70 -5.92 -2.26 7.75
N SER A 71 -7.07 -1.69 7.40
CA SER A 71 -8.24 -2.46 6.99
C SER A 71 -8.60 -2.04 5.58
N VAL A 72 -8.85 -2.99 4.70
CA VAL A 72 -9.14 -2.67 3.30
C VAL A 72 -10.07 -3.69 2.66
N SER A 73 -10.98 -3.21 1.84
CA SER A 73 -11.82 -4.00 0.95
C SER A 73 -12.18 -3.12 -0.24
N ALA A 74 -12.96 -3.65 -1.17
CA ALA A 74 -13.48 -2.84 -2.27
C ALA A 74 -14.38 -1.70 -1.79
N ARG A 75 -14.98 -1.84 -0.60
CA ARG A 75 -15.88 -0.83 -0.02
C ARG A 75 -15.16 0.38 0.54
N GLY A 76 -13.88 0.25 0.83
CA GLY A 76 -13.08 1.32 1.39
C GLY A 76 -11.91 0.80 2.19
N GLY A 77 -11.17 1.73 2.77
CA GLY A 77 -10.01 1.40 3.56
C GLY A 77 -9.89 2.29 4.78
N MET A 78 -9.09 1.85 5.74
CA MET A 78 -8.85 2.61 6.95
C MET A 78 -7.42 2.40 7.42
N LEU A 79 -6.76 3.49 7.75
CA LEU A 79 -5.44 3.50 8.39
C LEU A 79 -5.63 4.00 9.81
N GLU A 80 -5.34 3.17 10.80
CA GLU A 80 -5.41 3.60 12.19
C GLU A 80 -4.10 4.29 12.57
N LEU A 81 -4.21 5.56 12.96
CA LEU A 81 -3.04 6.35 13.37
C LEU A 81 -2.55 5.91 14.74
N PRO A 82 -1.23 6.05 15.03
CA PRO A 82 -0.67 5.60 16.31
C PRO A 82 -1.26 6.27 17.54
N SER A 83 -1.60 7.57 17.42
CA SER A 83 -2.16 8.32 18.54
C SER A 83 -2.75 9.62 18.05
N VAL A 84 -3.44 10.33 18.96
CA VAL A 84 -3.98 11.67 18.69
C VAL A 84 -2.86 12.64 18.29
N ASN A 85 -1.66 12.43 18.80
CA ASN A 85 -0.51 13.28 18.48
C ASN A 85 -0.15 13.25 16.98
N SER A 86 -0.51 12.18 16.29
CA SER A 86 -0.32 12.09 14.84
C SER A 86 -1.03 13.20 14.08
N LEU A 87 -2.10 13.76 14.65
CA LEU A 87 -2.87 14.84 14.03
C LEU A 87 -2.08 16.15 13.96
N ALA A 88 -1.02 16.28 14.75
CA ALA A 88 -0.13 17.44 14.69
C ALA A 88 0.88 17.34 13.54
N ASP A 89 0.99 16.20 12.89
CA ASP A 89 1.90 16.01 11.77
C ASP A 89 1.38 16.76 10.55
N LYS A 90 2.10 17.80 10.15
CA LYS A 90 1.72 18.66 9.02
C LYS A 90 1.69 17.92 7.70
N ARG A 91 2.48 16.85 7.58
CA ARG A 91 2.52 16.02 6.37
C ARG A 91 1.20 15.27 6.19
N LEU A 92 0.67 14.72 7.27
CA LEU A 92 -0.64 14.04 7.23
C LEU A 92 -1.76 15.04 6.97
N SER A 93 -1.71 16.24 7.57
CA SER A 93 -2.68 17.30 7.29
C SER A 93 -2.67 17.70 5.82
N ALA A 94 -1.48 17.85 5.24
CA ALA A 94 -1.36 18.17 3.82
C ALA A 94 -1.97 17.11 2.93
N ALA A 95 -1.76 15.83 3.26
CA ALA A 95 -2.35 14.73 2.50
C ALA A 95 -3.86 14.68 2.67
N LEU A 96 -4.38 14.91 3.87
CA LEU A 96 -5.82 14.99 4.10
C LEU A 96 -6.48 16.07 3.27
N ASP A 97 -5.85 17.24 3.17
CA ASP A 97 -6.33 18.33 2.33
C ASP A 97 -6.28 17.98 0.85
N ARG A 98 -5.17 17.38 0.42
CA ARG A 98 -4.96 17.03 -0.99
C ARG A 98 -5.98 16.03 -1.50
N TYR A 99 -6.37 15.07 -0.66
CA TYR A 99 -7.27 13.98 -1.02
C TYR A 99 -8.65 14.11 -0.35
N ALA A 100 -9.05 15.32 0.01
CA ALA A 100 -10.29 15.58 0.76
C ALA A 100 -11.56 15.03 0.08
N ALA A 101 -11.53 14.88 -1.24
CA ALA A 101 -12.70 14.36 -1.99
C ALA A 101 -12.97 12.89 -1.68
N THR A 102 -11.94 12.09 -1.34
CA THR A 102 -12.06 10.65 -1.17
C THR A 102 -11.55 10.13 0.16
N VAL A 103 -11.00 11.01 0.98
CA VAL A 103 -10.36 10.65 2.24
C VAL A 103 -10.88 11.56 3.35
N ARG A 104 -11.14 10.98 4.52
CA ARG A 104 -11.57 11.77 5.67
C ARG A 104 -10.97 11.22 6.96
N LEU A 105 -10.85 12.10 7.94
CA LEU A 105 -10.43 11.73 9.28
C LEU A 105 -11.64 11.25 10.08
N GLU A 106 -11.51 10.12 10.75
CA GLU A 106 -12.52 9.62 11.67
C GLU A 106 -11.96 9.53 13.08
N MET A 107 -12.73 10.05 14.04
CA MET A 107 -12.33 10.09 15.44
C MET A 107 -13.26 9.20 16.25
N SER A 108 -12.99 7.89 16.25
CA SER A 108 -13.75 6.97 17.11
C SER A 108 -12.90 6.59 18.33
N LYS A 109 -12.52 5.32 18.46
CA LYS A 109 -11.66 4.88 19.56
C LYS A 109 -10.22 5.33 19.38
N ALA A 110 -9.76 5.38 18.14
CA ALA A 110 -8.46 5.88 17.75
C ALA A 110 -8.63 6.74 16.51
N PRO A 111 -7.79 7.76 16.30
CA PRO A 111 -7.87 8.53 15.07
C PRO A 111 -7.52 7.64 13.88
N SER A 112 -8.34 7.72 12.85
CA SER A 112 -8.18 6.88 11.66
C SER A 112 -8.41 7.70 10.41
N VAL A 113 -7.72 7.33 9.33
CA VAL A 113 -7.93 7.93 8.02
C VAL A 113 -8.75 6.95 7.20
N ALA A 114 -9.95 7.38 6.81
CA ALA A 114 -10.89 6.55 6.05
C ALA A 114 -10.81 6.89 4.57
N PHE A 115 -10.77 5.85 3.74
CA PHE A 115 -10.67 5.97 2.29
C PHE A 115 -11.93 5.46 1.61
N ALA A 116 -12.37 6.17 0.58
CA ALA A 116 -13.52 5.75 -0.22
C ALA A 116 -13.25 4.41 -0.91
N GLY A 117 -14.32 3.69 -1.21
CA GLY A 117 -14.23 2.44 -1.94
C GLY A 117 -13.77 2.64 -3.38
N GLY A 118 -13.38 1.55 -4.00
CA GLY A 118 -12.94 1.54 -5.38
C GLY A 118 -13.46 0.33 -6.12
N LYS A 119 -12.92 0.12 -7.30
CA LYS A 119 -13.27 -1.00 -8.17
C LYS A 119 -12.99 -2.35 -7.48
N ASP A 120 -11.89 -2.44 -6.74
CA ASP A 120 -11.49 -3.62 -5.99
C ASP A 120 -10.58 -3.20 -4.82
N ALA A 121 -10.20 -4.16 -3.99
CA ALA A 121 -9.32 -3.88 -2.85
C ALA A 121 -7.95 -3.36 -3.29
N GLN A 122 -7.43 -3.82 -4.43
CA GLN A 122 -6.15 -3.34 -4.94
C GLN A 122 -6.20 -1.84 -5.24
N ALA A 123 -7.28 -1.37 -5.86
CA ALA A 123 -7.45 0.05 -6.16
C ALA A 123 -7.46 0.89 -4.87
N VAL A 124 -8.13 0.40 -3.83
CA VAL A 124 -8.15 1.08 -2.52
C VAL A 124 -6.76 1.11 -1.90
N MET A 125 -6.05 -0.02 -1.92
CA MET A 125 -4.67 -0.10 -1.39
C MET A 125 -3.72 0.85 -2.11
N LEU A 126 -3.85 0.97 -3.43
CA LEU A 126 -3.04 1.91 -4.20
C LEU A 126 -3.37 3.37 -3.86
N ALA A 127 -4.65 3.68 -3.63
CA ALA A 127 -5.05 5.01 -3.18
C ALA A 127 -4.45 5.34 -1.82
N MET A 128 -4.46 4.37 -0.89
CA MET A 128 -3.83 4.51 0.42
C MET A 128 -2.32 4.75 0.30
N THR A 129 -1.67 4.01 -0.58
CA THR A 129 -0.24 4.15 -0.84
C THR A 129 0.10 5.55 -1.38
N LYS A 130 -0.69 6.04 -2.33
CA LYS A 130 -0.49 7.37 -2.90
C LYS A 130 -0.69 8.47 -1.87
N PHE A 131 -1.67 8.29 -0.99
CA PHE A 131 -1.90 9.21 0.13
C PHE A 131 -0.67 9.29 1.04
N LEU A 132 -0.15 8.14 1.45
CA LEU A 132 1.01 8.08 2.34
C LEU A 132 2.28 8.59 1.65
N ARG A 133 2.45 8.31 0.37
CA ARG A 133 3.57 8.85 -0.41
C ARG A 133 3.52 10.37 -0.47
N TYR A 134 2.34 10.92 -0.70
CA TYR A 134 2.17 12.37 -0.72
C TYR A 134 2.53 12.96 0.64
N ALA A 135 2.05 12.34 1.72
CA ALA A 135 2.37 12.78 3.08
C ALA A 135 3.88 12.74 3.34
N GLU A 136 4.55 11.65 2.95
CA GLU A 136 6.00 11.51 3.15
C GLU A 136 6.78 12.63 2.45
N ASN A 137 6.36 13.02 1.27
CA ASN A 137 7.05 14.03 0.46
C ASN A 137 6.62 15.47 0.80
N ALA A 138 5.63 15.66 1.65
CA ALA A 138 5.17 16.99 2.03
C ALA A 138 6.15 17.62 3.03
N PRO A 139 6.24 18.96 3.05
CA PRO A 139 7.07 19.66 4.03
C PRO A 139 6.62 19.35 5.46
N ALA A 140 7.58 19.12 6.32
CA ALA A 140 7.33 18.84 7.73
C ALA A 140 6.92 20.11 8.50
#